data_e5238542e85031c683c7a743d6e26f67
#
_entry.id   e5238542e85031c683c7a743d6e26f67
#
_cell.length_a   1.000
_cell.length_b   1.000
_cell.length_c   1.000
_cell.angle_alpha   90.00
_cell.angle_beta   90.00
_cell.angle_gamma   90.00
#
_symmetry.space_group_name_H-M   'P 1'
#
loop_
_entity.id
_entity.type
_entity.pdbx_description
1 polymer ?
#
loop_
_entity_poly.entity_id
_entity_poly.type
_entity_poly.pdbx_seq_one_letter_code
_entity_poly.pdbx_strand_id
1 'polypeptide(L)'
;MKVLELFAGSRSIGKVADSLDYKVFSSDLNNFKNIDYVIDILDFDINKVPFKPDLIWASPPCTSYSIAAISHHRPHNKPLSDFAVKSDLIVKRTLEIIKELNPEFWYIENPRGMLRKQSFMKGIPRTTIWYCTYGDTRAKPTDIWTNNLRSIFNKN
;
A
#
# COMPACT_ATOMS: atom_id res chain seq x y z
N MET A 1 14.05 2.01 -14.07
CA MET A 1 12.70 2.37 -13.55
C MET A 1 12.88 3.21 -12.29
N LYS A 2 11.93 4.11 -12.00
CA LYS A 2 11.91 4.97 -10.79
C LYS A 2 10.75 4.54 -9.91
N VAL A 3 11.06 4.15 -8.69
CA VAL A 3 10.09 3.54 -7.75
C VAL A 3 9.90 4.44 -6.53
N LEU A 4 8.64 4.75 -6.20
CA LEU A 4 8.26 5.34 -4.93
C LEU A 4 7.65 4.25 -4.05
N GLU A 5 8.26 4.00 -2.90
CA GLU A 5 7.76 3.05 -1.90
C GLU A 5 7.18 3.82 -0.71
N LEU A 6 5.87 3.74 -0.52
CA LEU A 6 5.15 4.34 0.60
C LEU A 6 4.90 3.28 1.68
N PHE A 7 4.99 3.67 2.96
CA PHE A 7 4.93 2.75 4.10
C PHE A 7 6.02 1.68 4.03
N ALA A 8 7.23 2.13 3.73
CA ALA A 8 8.32 1.26 3.30
C ALA A 8 8.81 0.29 4.38
N GLY A 9 8.71 0.65 5.67
CA GLY A 9 9.14 -0.19 6.79
C GLY A 9 10.56 -0.70 6.60
N SER A 10 10.71 -2.02 6.41
CA SER A 10 12.00 -2.66 6.14
C SER A 10 12.49 -2.50 4.69
N ARG A 11 11.79 -1.75 3.86
CA ARG A 11 12.06 -1.57 2.43
C ARG A 11 12.07 -2.89 1.63
N SER A 12 11.08 -3.73 1.85
CA SER A 12 11.03 -5.02 1.15
C SER A 12 10.96 -4.85 -0.37
N ILE A 13 10.18 -3.90 -0.86
CA ILE A 13 10.07 -3.56 -2.28
C ILE A 13 11.30 -2.78 -2.73
N GLY A 14 11.74 -1.79 -1.94
CA GLY A 14 12.93 -0.99 -2.25
C GLY A 14 14.18 -1.84 -2.43
N LYS A 15 14.41 -2.85 -1.57
CA LYS A 15 15.53 -3.78 -1.70
C LYS A 15 15.51 -4.59 -3.00
N VAL A 16 14.33 -5.04 -3.42
CA VAL A 16 14.17 -5.74 -4.71
C VAL A 16 14.42 -4.77 -5.86
N ALA A 17 13.88 -3.56 -5.79
CA ALA A 17 14.09 -2.54 -6.80
C ALA A 17 15.57 -2.13 -6.91
N ASP A 18 16.26 -1.97 -5.77
CA ASP A 18 17.72 -1.71 -5.72
C ASP A 18 18.51 -2.84 -6.40
N SER A 19 18.11 -4.12 -6.17
CA SER A 19 18.78 -5.27 -6.81
C SER A 19 18.57 -5.35 -8.32
N LEU A 20 17.59 -4.61 -8.84
CA LEU A 20 17.30 -4.47 -10.27
C LEU A 20 17.86 -3.16 -10.88
N ASP A 21 18.72 -2.47 -10.15
CA ASP A 21 19.31 -1.17 -10.54
C ASP A 21 18.25 -0.08 -10.80
N TYR A 22 17.11 -0.13 -10.10
CA TYR A 22 16.08 0.91 -10.15
C TYR A 22 16.40 2.03 -9.17
N LYS A 23 15.98 3.26 -9.49
CA LYS A 23 16.04 4.38 -8.55
C LYS A 23 14.86 4.27 -7.59
N VAL A 24 15.14 4.24 -6.30
CA VAL A 24 14.11 4.12 -5.26
C VAL A 24 14.09 5.39 -4.41
N PHE A 25 12.90 5.83 -4.05
CA PHE A 25 12.64 6.80 -3.01
C PHE A 25 11.62 6.21 -2.03
N SER A 26 12.03 6.05 -0.78
CA SER A 26 11.24 5.36 0.24
C SER A 26 10.74 6.34 1.29
N SER A 27 9.47 6.21 1.68
CA SER A 27 8.85 7.01 2.73
C SER A 27 8.17 6.14 3.78
N ASP A 28 8.30 6.54 5.04
CA ASP A 28 7.61 5.91 6.18
C ASP A 28 7.40 6.95 7.31
N LEU A 29 6.47 6.66 8.20
CA LEU A 29 6.27 7.45 9.42
C LEU A 29 7.45 7.33 10.37
N ASN A 30 8.10 6.17 10.42
CA ASN A 30 9.19 5.85 11.31
C ASN A 30 10.54 5.93 10.58
N ASN A 31 11.55 6.39 11.31
CA ASN A 31 12.92 6.49 10.79
C ASN A 31 13.62 5.13 10.79
N PHE A 32 13.16 4.23 9.91
CA PHE A 32 13.87 2.98 9.67
C PHE A 32 15.13 3.22 8.83
N LYS A 33 16.03 2.22 8.81
CA LYS A 33 17.26 2.29 8.03
C LYS A 33 16.96 2.52 6.54
N ASN A 34 17.61 3.52 5.96
CA ASN A 34 17.52 3.89 4.54
C ASN A 34 16.13 4.37 4.10
N ILE A 35 15.37 5.01 4.97
CA ILE A 35 14.18 5.77 4.59
C ILE A 35 14.62 7.16 4.14
N ASP A 36 14.21 7.57 2.95
CA ASP A 36 14.57 8.85 2.35
C ASP A 36 13.72 10.00 2.88
N TYR A 37 12.45 9.75 3.18
CA TYR A 37 11.50 10.76 3.63
C TYR A 37 10.68 10.24 4.81
N VAL A 38 11.05 10.67 6.02
CA VAL A 38 10.34 10.33 7.26
C VAL A 38 9.22 11.34 7.47
N ILE A 39 7.96 10.93 7.27
CA ILE A 39 6.78 11.79 7.33
C ILE A 39 5.50 10.98 7.57
N ASP A 40 4.50 11.57 8.25
CA ASP A 40 3.14 11.03 8.21
C ASP A 40 2.60 11.19 6.78
N ILE A 41 2.00 10.15 6.23
CA ILE A 41 1.46 10.18 4.86
C ILE A 41 0.43 11.28 4.66
N LEU A 42 -0.25 11.70 5.72
CA LEU A 42 -1.22 12.79 5.67
C LEU A 42 -0.58 14.14 5.37
N ASP A 43 0.70 14.31 5.73
CA ASP A 43 1.51 15.51 5.51
C ASP A 43 2.49 15.33 4.33
N PHE A 44 2.37 14.25 3.58
CA PHE A 44 3.29 13.93 2.49
C PHE A 44 3.25 15.00 1.40
N ASP A 45 4.41 15.63 1.16
CA ASP A 45 4.62 16.61 0.09
C ASP A 45 5.20 15.91 -1.15
N ILE A 46 4.41 15.85 -2.23
CA ILE A 46 4.81 15.23 -3.49
C ILE A 46 6.03 15.91 -4.14
N ASN A 47 6.27 17.19 -3.85
CA ASN A 47 7.41 17.94 -4.38
C ASN A 47 8.74 17.50 -3.76
N LYS A 48 8.72 16.74 -2.67
CA LYS A 48 9.92 16.13 -2.07
C LYS A 48 10.39 14.89 -2.80
N VAL A 49 9.55 14.28 -3.65
CA VAL A 49 9.95 13.14 -4.47
C VAL A 49 10.87 13.64 -5.58
N PRO A 50 12.13 13.16 -5.66
CA PRO A 50 13.17 13.76 -6.53
C PRO A 50 13.01 13.42 -8.01
N PHE A 51 11.94 12.71 -8.37
CA PHE A 51 11.63 12.30 -9.74
C PHE A 51 10.14 12.00 -9.90
N LYS A 52 9.64 12.04 -11.12
CA LYS A 52 8.34 11.42 -11.43
C LYS A 52 8.48 9.90 -11.35
N PRO A 53 7.76 9.21 -10.46
CA PRO A 53 7.86 7.75 -10.36
C PRO A 53 7.19 7.07 -11.56
N ASP A 54 7.80 5.99 -12.03
CA ASP A 54 7.21 5.07 -13.00
C ASP A 54 6.30 4.07 -12.28
N LEU A 55 6.66 3.72 -11.05
CA LEU A 55 5.93 2.79 -10.20
C LEU A 55 5.77 3.34 -8.77
N ILE A 56 4.56 3.22 -8.22
CA ILE A 56 4.30 3.45 -6.79
C ILE A 56 3.85 2.15 -6.15
N TRP A 57 4.51 1.78 -5.06
CA TRP A 57 4.05 0.71 -4.17
C TRP A 57 3.67 1.29 -2.81
N ALA A 58 2.51 0.90 -2.29
CA ALA A 58 2.03 1.33 -0.99
C ALA A 58 1.48 0.16 -0.17
N SER A 59 1.91 0.04 1.08
CA SER A 59 1.42 -0.96 2.04
C SER A 59 0.87 -0.27 3.29
N PRO A 60 -0.31 0.40 3.19
CA PRO A 60 -0.88 1.14 4.30
C PRO A 60 -1.22 0.23 5.49
N PRO A 61 -1.29 0.78 6.72
CA PRO A 61 -1.59 0.01 7.93
C PRO A 61 -2.88 -0.80 7.82
N CYS A 62 -2.83 -2.08 8.18
CA CYS A 62 -3.93 -3.03 8.02
C CYS A 62 -4.74 -3.30 9.29
N THR A 63 -4.27 -2.86 10.46
CA THR A 63 -4.82 -3.26 11.77
C THR A 63 -6.31 -2.97 11.89
N SER A 64 -6.77 -1.77 11.52
CA SER A 64 -8.19 -1.40 11.61
C SER A 64 -9.09 -2.11 10.59
N TYR A 65 -8.50 -2.74 9.59
CA TYR A 65 -9.21 -3.52 8.56
C TYR A 65 -9.19 -5.02 8.83
N SER A 66 -8.50 -5.45 9.88
CA SER A 66 -8.42 -6.86 10.25
C SER A 66 -9.80 -7.39 10.68
N ILE A 67 -10.15 -8.59 10.22
CA ILE A 67 -11.38 -9.27 10.63
C ILE A 67 -11.39 -9.51 12.15
N ALA A 68 -10.23 -9.81 12.75
CA ALA A 68 -10.11 -10.03 14.19
C ALA A 68 -10.41 -8.77 15.03
N ALA A 69 -10.22 -7.57 14.47
CA ALA A 69 -10.42 -6.30 15.16
C ALA A 69 -11.72 -5.57 14.73
N ILE A 70 -12.56 -6.20 13.90
CA ILE A 70 -13.71 -5.56 13.29
C ILE A 70 -14.72 -5.04 14.32
N SER A 71 -14.99 -5.78 15.39
CA SER A 71 -15.93 -5.39 16.43
C SER A 71 -15.50 -4.12 17.17
N HIS A 72 -14.21 -3.90 17.32
CA HIS A 72 -13.66 -2.73 17.99
C HIS A 72 -13.54 -1.50 17.10
N HIS A 73 -13.25 -1.71 15.81
CA HIS A 73 -12.92 -0.61 14.91
C HIS A 73 -13.98 -0.34 13.85
N ARG A 74 -14.69 -1.38 13.37
CA ARG A 74 -15.57 -1.27 12.19
C ARG A 74 -16.85 -2.08 12.30
N PRO A 75 -17.66 -1.92 13.34
CA PRO A 75 -18.98 -2.57 13.39
C PRO A 75 -19.79 -2.17 12.14
N HIS A 76 -20.46 -3.13 11.56
CA HIS A 76 -21.22 -2.93 10.31
C HIS A 76 -20.41 -2.28 9.17
N ASN A 77 -19.10 -2.52 9.13
CA ASN A 77 -18.16 -1.97 8.15
C ASN A 77 -17.97 -0.43 8.20
N LYS A 78 -18.43 0.24 9.24
CA LYS A 78 -18.26 1.69 9.43
C LYS A 78 -17.12 1.97 10.40
N PRO A 79 -16.27 2.97 10.14
CA PRO A 79 -15.23 3.34 11.10
C PRO A 79 -15.87 3.91 12.37
N LEU A 80 -15.67 3.23 13.49
CA LEU A 80 -16.20 3.65 14.80
C LEU A 80 -15.13 4.34 15.64
N SER A 81 -13.90 3.79 15.66
CA SER A 81 -12.80 4.36 16.42
C SER A 81 -12.07 5.44 15.63
N ASP A 82 -11.48 6.42 16.34
CA ASP A 82 -10.61 7.43 15.73
C ASP A 82 -9.46 6.80 14.94
N PHE A 83 -8.96 5.66 15.43
CA PHE A 83 -7.95 4.87 14.72
C PHE A 83 -8.45 4.36 13.36
N ALA A 84 -9.71 3.89 13.28
CA ALA A 84 -10.29 3.46 12.03
C ALA A 84 -10.55 4.63 11.08
N VAL A 85 -11.01 5.76 11.61
CA VAL A 85 -11.18 7.01 10.83
C VAL A 85 -9.84 7.46 10.27
N LYS A 86 -8.77 7.52 11.10
CA LYS A 86 -7.43 7.86 10.63
C LYS A 86 -6.93 6.88 9.56
N SER A 87 -7.20 5.58 9.71
CA SER A 87 -6.83 4.58 8.72
C SER A 87 -7.47 4.83 7.35
N ASP A 88 -8.74 5.25 7.33
CA ASP A 88 -9.43 5.60 6.08
C ASP A 88 -8.82 6.86 5.44
N LEU A 89 -8.46 7.87 6.24
CA LEU A 89 -7.77 9.07 5.74
C LEU A 89 -6.41 8.71 5.12
N ILE A 90 -5.64 7.83 5.76
CA ILE A 90 -4.35 7.35 5.26
C ILE A 90 -4.50 6.72 3.88
N VAL A 91 -5.45 5.82 3.69
CA VAL A 91 -5.66 5.17 2.38
C VAL A 91 -6.17 6.17 1.34
N LYS A 92 -7.09 7.05 1.70
CA LYS A 92 -7.57 8.11 0.79
C LYS A 92 -6.41 9.02 0.35
N ARG A 93 -5.55 9.45 1.29
CA ARG A 93 -4.36 10.26 0.95
C ARG A 93 -3.40 9.49 0.05
N THR A 94 -3.22 8.19 0.26
CA THR A 94 -2.42 7.35 -0.64
C THR A 94 -2.97 7.36 -2.06
N LEU A 95 -4.29 7.23 -2.23
CA LEU A 95 -4.94 7.31 -3.55
C LEU A 95 -4.78 8.69 -4.21
N GLU A 96 -4.84 9.77 -3.42
CA GLU A 96 -4.58 11.14 -3.90
C GLU A 96 -3.14 11.29 -4.40
N ILE A 97 -2.15 10.85 -3.62
CA ILE A 97 -0.73 10.88 -4.00
C ILE A 97 -0.51 10.14 -5.33
N ILE A 98 -1.11 8.93 -5.46
CA ILE A 98 -1.04 8.14 -6.70
C ILE A 98 -1.64 8.94 -7.86
N LYS A 99 -2.80 9.56 -7.67
CA LYS A 99 -3.47 10.36 -8.69
C LYS A 99 -2.63 11.60 -9.09
N GLU A 100 -2.07 12.30 -8.12
CA GLU A 100 -1.27 13.52 -8.34
C GLU A 100 0.05 13.20 -9.08
N LEU A 101 0.75 12.14 -8.68
CA LEU A 101 2.01 11.73 -9.31
C LEU A 101 1.81 11.00 -10.64
N ASN A 102 0.63 10.42 -10.86
CA ASN A 102 0.23 9.74 -12.09
C ASN A 102 1.30 8.81 -12.66
N PRO A 103 1.71 7.75 -11.92
CA PRO A 103 2.71 6.79 -12.38
C PRO A 103 2.15 5.89 -13.48
N GLU A 104 3.03 5.22 -14.25
CA GLU A 104 2.63 4.19 -15.21
C GLU A 104 1.96 3.01 -14.50
N PHE A 105 2.56 2.56 -13.39
CA PHE A 105 2.03 1.47 -12.57
C PHE A 105 1.92 1.87 -11.11
N TRP A 106 0.90 1.36 -10.43
CA TRP A 106 0.81 1.47 -8.99
C TRP A 106 0.17 0.23 -8.37
N TYR A 107 0.53 -0.02 -7.13
CA TYR A 107 0.05 -1.15 -6.34
C TYR A 107 -0.22 -0.70 -4.90
N ILE A 108 -1.39 -1.09 -4.38
CA ILE A 108 -1.71 -0.96 -2.94
C ILE A 108 -1.89 -2.38 -2.41
N GLU A 109 -1.08 -2.73 -1.42
CA GLU A 109 -1.09 -4.04 -0.75
C GLU A 109 -1.77 -3.91 0.61
N ASN A 110 -2.66 -4.85 0.93
CA ASN A 110 -3.19 -4.99 2.28
C ASN A 110 -3.65 -6.43 2.51
N PRO A 111 -3.42 -7.01 3.70
CA PRO A 111 -3.99 -8.32 4.03
C PRO A 111 -5.50 -8.35 3.80
N ARG A 112 -6.00 -9.48 3.32
CA ARG A 112 -7.42 -9.66 3.06
C ARG A 112 -8.24 -9.34 4.30
N GLY A 113 -9.09 -8.31 4.20
CA GLY A 113 -9.87 -7.79 5.32
C GLY A 113 -10.94 -6.80 4.87
N MET A 114 -11.26 -5.85 5.75
CA MET A 114 -12.37 -4.91 5.54
C MET A 114 -12.03 -3.74 4.61
N LEU A 115 -10.75 -3.54 4.22
CA LEU A 115 -10.39 -2.49 3.26
C LEU A 115 -11.14 -2.69 1.93
N ARG A 116 -11.28 -3.92 1.45
CA ARG A 116 -12.03 -4.26 0.23
C ARG A 116 -13.51 -3.88 0.28
N LYS A 117 -14.06 -3.62 1.45
CA LYS A 117 -15.47 -3.25 1.66
C LYS A 117 -15.69 -1.75 1.75
N GLN A 118 -14.60 -0.97 1.80
CA GLN A 118 -14.72 0.48 1.91
C GLN A 118 -15.17 1.09 0.58
N SER A 119 -16.05 2.10 0.66
CA SER A 119 -16.64 2.74 -0.52
C SER A 119 -15.60 3.40 -1.42
N PHE A 120 -14.55 3.98 -0.84
CA PHE A 120 -13.46 4.63 -1.59
C PHE A 120 -12.54 3.66 -2.33
N MET A 121 -12.63 2.34 -2.06
CA MET A 121 -11.94 1.29 -2.82
C MET A 121 -12.82 0.64 -3.89
N LYS A 122 -14.11 1.01 -3.94
CA LYS A 122 -15.05 0.43 -4.90
C LYS A 122 -14.67 0.80 -6.33
N GLY A 123 -14.70 -0.19 -7.22
CA GLY A 123 -14.39 0.00 -8.64
C GLY A 123 -12.89 -0.03 -8.97
N ILE A 124 -12.00 -0.03 -7.98
CA ILE A 124 -10.57 -0.19 -8.22
C ILE A 124 -10.28 -1.68 -8.46
N PRO A 125 -9.62 -2.04 -9.58
CA PRO A 125 -9.27 -3.43 -9.88
C PRO A 125 -8.41 -4.04 -8.76
N ARG A 126 -8.74 -5.29 -8.40
CA ARG A 126 -8.09 -5.98 -7.29
C ARG A 126 -7.93 -7.46 -7.59
N THR A 127 -6.81 -8.03 -7.20
CA THR A 127 -6.60 -9.48 -7.12
C THR A 127 -6.24 -9.89 -5.70
N THR A 128 -6.43 -11.15 -5.35
CA THR A 128 -5.99 -11.72 -4.07
C THR A 128 -4.92 -12.75 -4.36
N ILE A 129 -3.75 -12.58 -3.75
CA ILE A 129 -2.65 -13.54 -3.81
C ILE A 129 -2.50 -14.25 -2.47
N TRP A 130 -1.86 -15.41 -2.48
CA TRP A 130 -1.54 -16.18 -1.30
C TRP A 130 -0.02 -16.28 -1.18
N TYR A 131 0.55 -15.84 -0.08
CA TYR A 131 2.00 -15.81 0.08
C TYR A 131 2.65 -17.19 -0.05
N CYS A 132 1.97 -18.26 0.38
CA CYS A 132 2.46 -19.63 0.20
C CYS A 132 2.68 -20.02 -1.27
N THR A 133 1.97 -19.42 -2.22
CA THR A 133 2.20 -19.63 -3.66
C THR A 133 3.55 -19.08 -4.12
N TYR A 134 4.15 -18.19 -3.34
CA TYR A 134 5.43 -17.53 -3.62
C TYR A 134 6.55 -17.92 -2.64
N GLY A 135 6.42 -19.08 -1.99
CA GLY A 135 7.47 -19.65 -1.13
C GLY A 135 7.42 -19.25 0.36
N ASP A 136 6.41 -18.50 0.79
CA ASP A 136 6.18 -18.25 2.23
C ASP A 136 5.51 -19.50 2.85
N THR A 137 5.84 -19.79 4.10
CA THR A 137 5.20 -20.88 4.87
C THR A 137 3.80 -20.52 5.37
N ARG A 138 3.42 -19.25 5.32
CA ARG A 138 2.15 -18.74 5.82
C ARG A 138 1.11 -18.65 4.69
N ALA A 139 -0.06 -19.23 4.92
CA ALA A 139 -1.23 -19.04 4.07
C ALA A 139 -1.87 -17.66 4.37
N LYS A 140 -1.20 -16.57 3.99
CA LYS A 140 -1.68 -15.19 4.18
C LYS A 140 -2.32 -14.67 2.91
N PRO A 141 -3.67 -14.65 2.80
CA PRO A 141 -4.32 -14.03 1.67
C PRO A 141 -4.15 -12.52 1.74
N THR A 142 -3.70 -11.94 0.64
CA THR A 142 -3.37 -10.52 0.54
C THR A 142 -4.03 -9.94 -0.70
N ASP A 143 -4.69 -8.81 -0.54
CA ASP A 143 -5.29 -8.07 -1.63
C ASP A 143 -4.29 -7.08 -2.22
N ILE A 144 -4.26 -7.03 -3.54
CA ILE A 144 -3.47 -6.06 -4.29
C ILE A 144 -4.39 -5.31 -5.24
N TRP A 145 -4.53 -4.01 -5.04
CA TRP A 145 -5.20 -3.10 -5.96
C TRP A 145 -4.17 -2.49 -6.90
N THR A 146 -4.52 -2.36 -8.18
CA THR A 146 -3.59 -1.86 -9.20
C THR A 146 -4.33 -1.37 -10.43
N ASN A 147 -3.71 -0.46 -11.18
CA ASN A 147 -4.12 -0.09 -12.53
C ASN A 147 -3.56 -1.05 -13.60
N ASN A 148 -2.64 -1.95 -13.25
CA ASN A 148 -2.04 -2.88 -14.18
C ASN A 148 -2.86 -4.17 -14.28
N LEU A 149 -3.85 -4.18 -15.17
CA LEU A 149 -4.73 -5.34 -15.38
C LEU A 149 -4.02 -6.54 -16.02
N ARG A 150 -2.86 -6.35 -16.62
CA ARG A 150 -2.04 -7.42 -17.22
C ARG A 150 -1.06 -8.02 -16.23
N SER A 151 -0.99 -7.45 -15.02
CA SER A 151 -0.02 -7.93 -14.05
C SER A 151 -0.33 -9.37 -13.65
N ILE A 152 0.56 -10.24 -13.98
CA ILE A 152 1.43 -11.09 -13.17
C ILE A 152 0.72 -12.03 -12.20
N PHE A 153 -0.43 -11.73 -11.79
CA PHE A 153 -1.19 -12.59 -10.89
C PHE A 153 -1.99 -13.62 -11.68
N ASN A 154 -1.53 -13.93 -12.90
CA ASN A 154 -2.02 -15.07 -13.64
C ASN A 154 -1.76 -16.32 -12.81
N LYS A 155 -2.83 -16.88 -12.33
CA LYS A 155 -2.85 -18.24 -11.81
C LYS A 155 -2.48 -19.16 -12.99
N ASN A 156 -1.26 -19.66 -13.01
CA ASN A 156 -0.96 -20.93 -13.67
C ASN A 156 -1.17 -22.03 -12.65
#